data_6cf7f99abcb7b03589417cad1c1b8636
#
_entry.id   6cf7f99abcb7b03589417cad1c1b8636
#
_cell.length_a   1.000
_cell.length_b   1.000
_cell.length_c   1.000
_cell.angle_alpha   90.00
_cell.angle_beta   90.00
_cell.angle_gamma   90.00
#
_symmetry.space_group_name_H-M   'P 1'
#
loop_
_entity.id
_entity.type
_entity.pdbx_description
1 polymer ?
#
loop_
_entity_poly.entity_id
_entity_poly.type
_entity_poly.pdbx_seq_one_letter_code
_entity_poly.pdbx_strand_id
1 'polypeptide(L)'
;VIQRPASVVKELMENAVDAGATSINVQVKDAGKTLIQIIDDGKGMTAGDAVRSFERHATSKIKSAEDLFSIQTKGFRGEALASIAAVSEVNMKTRMRSDELGTQVRISGSKTELVEPVQTPVGTSFQVRNLFFNIPARRKFLKSDHTELRHIINEFNRLALTHTDIRFTLIHNNTEILQLSPGNLRQRIIGIFGKASNAYLLPIETETSIIKISGFIGKPEHARKTYGEQFFFVNNRYIRHPYFHKAVMNGYDQILAPDHLPSYFIFLETDPSNIDVNIHPSKTEVKFEDERSIWHILLSAVKESIGRNNLSPSLDFSIEGVIDIPVLTSTTEIKTPSIDTNPAYNPFEGEDSYKRKKHLKPYQDGRFEGWEQMFDPDASAAPTMGKRIQIRNKYILSPVKSGLMIIDQRRAHERIIYEKMMQSMENHQPLAQQSLFPETVKLNTGDYQVCLDMMEDLEHWGFDIRDFGKQSVVIHGMPSEVNVSGKGAVETLEMMIEQFKSLKGELNMEISEKIARSTARSSAISYGKQLSDQEMQELTDQLFACENPNYTPSGKLIVRIMDVDELDNQFKV
;
A
#
# COMPACT_ATOMS: atom_id res chain seq x y z
N VAL A 1 2.26 -22.90 -14.39
CA VAL A 1 1.01 -23.53 -13.92
C VAL A 1 0.02 -22.45 -13.52
N ILE A 2 -1.17 -22.46 -14.09
CA ILE A 2 -2.22 -21.47 -13.82
C ILE A 2 -2.80 -21.70 -12.42
N GLN A 3 -2.66 -20.70 -11.54
CA GLN A 3 -3.13 -20.76 -10.16
C GLN A 3 -4.38 -19.90 -9.90
N ARG A 4 -4.55 -18.83 -10.67
CA ARG A 4 -5.64 -17.84 -10.50
C ARG A 4 -5.93 -17.09 -11.81
N PRO A 5 -7.05 -16.33 -11.89
CA PRO A 5 -7.40 -15.54 -13.08
C PRO A 5 -6.29 -14.57 -13.52
N ALA A 6 -5.62 -13.90 -12.59
CA ALA A 6 -4.52 -12.99 -12.90
C ALA A 6 -3.35 -13.67 -13.64
N SER A 7 -3.11 -14.97 -13.40
CA SER A 7 -2.06 -15.70 -14.11
C SER A 7 -2.43 -15.90 -15.59
N VAL A 8 -3.73 -16.13 -15.89
CA VAL A 8 -4.22 -16.23 -17.28
C VAL A 8 -4.06 -14.88 -17.99
N VAL A 9 -4.48 -13.78 -17.34
CA VAL A 9 -4.35 -12.43 -17.89
C VAL A 9 -2.90 -12.10 -18.19
N LYS A 10 -1.99 -12.38 -17.24
CA LYS A 10 -0.55 -12.16 -17.43
C LYS A 10 -0.02 -12.88 -18.66
N GLU A 11 -0.21 -14.20 -18.74
CA GLU A 11 0.35 -15.02 -19.82
C GLU A 11 -0.21 -14.60 -21.19
N LEU A 12 -1.51 -14.33 -21.30
CA LEU A 12 -2.12 -13.92 -22.56
C LEU A 12 -1.72 -12.50 -22.97
N MET A 13 -1.57 -11.56 -22.04
CA MET A 13 -1.07 -10.22 -22.34
C MET A 13 0.40 -10.25 -22.77
N GLU A 14 1.25 -11.06 -22.11
CA GLU A 14 2.64 -11.27 -22.51
C GLU A 14 2.73 -11.86 -23.92
N ASN A 15 1.84 -12.79 -24.29
CA ASN A 15 1.78 -13.32 -25.64
C ASN A 15 1.36 -12.27 -26.67
N ALA A 16 0.41 -11.39 -26.34
CA ALA A 16 0.01 -10.28 -27.21
C ALA A 16 1.17 -9.29 -27.45
N VAL A 17 1.92 -8.96 -26.41
CA VAL A 17 3.15 -8.13 -26.54
C VAL A 17 4.19 -8.81 -27.43
N ASP A 18 4.46 -10.11 -27.20
CA ASP A 18 5.42 -10.88 -28.01
C ASP A 18 4.93 -11.06 -29.47
N ALA A 19 3.62 -10.93 -29.73
CA ALA A 19 3.05 -10.90 -31.07
C ALA A 19 3.18 -9.53 -31.78
N GLY A 20 3.78 -8.53 -31.11
CA GLY A 20 3.94 -7.19 -31.64
C GLY A 20 2.64 -6.37 -31.71
N ALA A 21 1.73 -6.59 -30.77
CA ALA A 21 0.48 -5.84 -30.70
C ALA A 21 0.73 -4.36 -30.40
N THR A 22 -0.04 -3.48 -31.05
CA THR A 22 -0.07 -2.05 -30.75
C THR A 22 -1.26 -1.65 -29.87
N SER A 23 -2.25 -2.56 -29.75
CA SER A 23 -3.43 -2.37 -28.92
C SER A 23 -3.83 -3.69 -28.25
N ILE A 24 -4.01 -3.67 -26.95
CA ILE A 24 -4.43 -4.83 -26.15
C ILE A 24 -5.64 -4.43 -25.31
N ASN A 25 -6.76 -5.15 -25.53
CA ASN A 25 -8.01 -4.97 -24.80
C ASN A 25 -8.23 -6.20 -23.90
N VAL A 26 -8.36 -5.97 -22.59
CA VAL A 26 -8.61 -6.99 -21.58
C VAL A 26 -10.01 -6.80 -21.03
N GLN A 27 -10.88 -7.78 -21.21
CA GLN A 27 -12.23 -7.80 -20.67
C GLN A 27 -12.38 -8.94 -19.69
N VAL A 28 -12.89 -8.66 -18.51
CA VAL A 28 -13.12 -9.66 -17.47
C VAL A 28 -14.53 -9.54 -16.92
N LYS A 29 -15.15 -10.71 -16.64
CA LYS A 29 -16.43 -10.80 -15.92
C LYS A 29 -16.23 -11.61 -14.65
N ASP A 30 -16.87 -11.18 -13.55
CA ASP A 30 -16.78 -11.81 -12.24
C ASP A 30 -15.32 -12.05 -11.84
N ALA A 31 -14.49 -10.99 -11.99
CA ALA A 31 -13.06 -11.04 -11.71
C ALA A 31 -12.30 -12.19 -12.41
N GLY A 32 -12.76 -12.55 -13.61
CA GLY A 32 -12.16 -13.62 -14.43
C GLY A 32 -12.59 -15.03 -14.09
N LYS A 33 -13.57 -15.21 -13.21
CA LYS A 33 -14.15 -16.52 -12.89
C LYS A 33 -15.03 -17.03 -14.03
N THR A 34 -15.84 -16.14 -14.60
CA THR A 34 -16.78 -16.44 -15.69
C THR A 34 -16.16 -16.22 -17.06
N LEU A 35 -15.46 -15.09 -17.27
CA LEU A 35 -14.84 -14.75 -18.55
C LEU A 35 -13.57 -13.95 -18.35
N ILE A 36 -12.52 -14.36 -19.09
CA ILE A 36 -11.35 -13.54 -19.39
C ILE A 36 -11.24 -13.48 -20.91
N GLN A 37 -11.32 -12.30 -21.48
CA GLN A 37 -11.13 -12.10 -22.91
C GLN A 37 -9.98 -11.12 -23.14
N ILE A 38 -9.05 -11.48 -24.01
CA ILE A 38 -7.95 -10.63 -24.44
C ILE A 38 -7.97 -10.55 -25.96
N ILE A 39 -8.01 -9.32 -26.47
CA ILE A 39 -8.04 -9.02 -27.89
C ILE A 39 -6.80 -8.17 -28.20
N ASP A 40 -5.99 -8.62 -29.13
CA ASP A 40 -4.83 -7.93 -29.64
C ASP A 40 -4.89 -7.75 -31.17
N ASP A 41 -4.15 -6.77 -31.66
CA ASP A 41 -3.96 -6.46 -33.08
C ASP A 41 -2.58 -6.92 -33.60
N GLY A 42 -1.96 -7.90 -32.93
CA GLY A 42 -0.65 -8.44 -33.28
C GLY A 42 -0.64 -9.18 -34.62
N LYS A 43 0.47 -9.87 -34.90
CA LYS A 43 0.67 -10.58 -36.16
C LYS A 43 -0.32 -11.70 -36.47
N GLY A 44 -1.04 -12.23 -35.46
CA GLY A 44 -1.91 -13.39 -35.61
C GLY A 44 -1.13 -14.71 -35.79
N MET A 45 -1.86 -15.76 -36.13
CA MET A 45 -1.32 -17.12 -36.34
C MET A 45 -1.91 -17.74 -37.60
N THR A 46 -1.14 -18.63 -38.27
CA THR A 46 -1.67 -19.52 -39.32
C THR A 46 -2.63 -20.55 -38.74
N ALA A 47 -3.46 -21.17 -39.54
CA ALA A 47 -4.36 -22.21 -39.08
C ALA A 47 -3.61 -23.39 -38.38
N GLY A 48 -2.45 -23.76 -38.92
CA GLY A 48 -1.60 -24.82 -38.34
C GLY A 48 -0.98 -24.40 -37.00
N ASP A 49 -0.47 -23.17 -36.90
CA ASP A 49 0.10 -22.65 -35.66
C ASP A 49 -0.95 -22.43 -34.58
N ALA A 50 -2.16 -22.03 -34.97
CA ALA A 50 -3.29 -21.86 -34.07
C ALA A 50 -3.64 -23.14 -33.31
N VAL A 51 -3.66 -24.26 -33.99
CA VAL A 51 -3.91 -25.57 -33.36
C VAL A 51 -2.71 -26.02 -32.52
N ARG A 52 -1.48 -25.91 -33.07
CA ARG A 52 -0.25 -26.31 -32.36
C ARG A 52 0.03 -25.49 -31.12
N SER A 53 -0.43 -24.23 -31.07
CA SER A 53 -0.18 -23.34 -29.92
C SER A 53 -0.69 -23.88 -28.59
N PHE A 54 -1.62 -24.82 -28.61
CA PHE A 54 -2.17 -25.51 -27.43
C PHE A 54 -1.48 -26.84 -27.09
N GLU A 55 -0.52 -27.27 -27.90
CA GLU A 55 0.32 -28.43 -27.58
C GLU A 55 1.36 -28.10 -26.55
N ARG A 56 1.73 -29.06 -25.70
CA ARG A 56 2.79 -28.86 -24.71
C ARG A 56 4.12 -28.73 -25.41
N HIS A 57 4.96 -27.82 -24.91
CA HIS A 57 6.30 -27.53 -25.47
C HIS A 57 6.29 -26.92 -26.87
N ALA A 58 5.14 -26.57 -27.42
CA ALA A 58 5.07 -25.83 -28.68
C ALA A 58 5.45 -24.36 -28.44
N THR A 59 6.61 -23.97 -28.91
CA THR A 59 7.08 -22.58 -28.86
C THR A 59 7.75 -22.21 -30.16
N SER A 60 7.44 -21.04 -30.69
CA SER A 60 8.14 -20.43 -31.82
C SER A 60 9.30 -19.52 -31.37
N LYS A 61 9.48 -19.39 -30.03
CA LYS A 61 10.34 -18.35 -29.40
C LYS A 61 11.76 -18.84 -29.13
N ILE A 62 12.02 -20.16 -29.11
CA ILE A 62 13.32 -20.78 -28.88
C ILE A 62 13.59 -21.76 -30.01
N LYS A 63 14.69 -21.61 -30.71
CA LYS A 63 15.14 -22.51 -31.78
C LYS A 63 16.43 -23.23 -31.42
N SER A 64 17.26 -22.70 -30.53
CA SER A 64 18.54 -23.26 -30.09
C SER A 64 18.69 -23.21 -28.57
N ALA A 65 19.63 -24.00 -28.03
CA ALA A 65 19.97 -23.98 -26.61
C ALA A 65 20.63 -22.64 -26.18
N GLU A 66 21.24 -21.94 -27.12
CA GLU A 66 21.91 -20.64 -26.93
C GLU A 66 20.87 -19.53 -26.68
N ASP A 67 19.67 -19.64 -27.28
CA ASP A 67 18.56 -18.69 -27.06
C ASP A 67 18.10 -18.68 -25.59
N LEU A 68 18.38 -19.75 -24.81
CA LEU A 68 18.07 -19.82 -23.39
C LEU A 68 18.87 -18.83 -22.52
N PHE A 69 20.03 -18.42 -22.97
CA PHE A 69 20.91 -17.48 -22.25
C PHE A 69 20.67 -16.02 -22.66
N SER A 70 19.97 -15.80 -23.79
CA SER A 70 19.67 -14.46 -24.31
C SER A 70 18.17 -14.17 -24.41
N ILE A 71 17.37 -14.69 -23.47
CA ILE A 71 15.89 -14.59 -23.53
C ILE A 71 15.43 -13.14 -23.47
N GLN A 72 15.09 -12.57 -24.61
CA GLN A 72 14.43 -11.28 -24.75
C GLN A 72 12.89 -11.38 -24.66
N THR A 73 12.32 -12.56 -24.93
CA THR A 73 10.88 -12.79 -24.90
C THR A 73 10.38 -13.06 -23.48
N LYS A 74 9.16 -12.61 -23.14
CA LYS A 74 8.58 -12.79 -21.80
C LYS A 74 8.19 -14.24 -21.51
N GLY A 75 7.75 -15.01 -22.52
CA GLY A 75 7.41 -16.44 -22.42
C GLY A 75 8.31 -17.32 -23.30
N PHE A 76 8.80 -18.47 -22.80
CA PHE A 76 9.69 -19.35 -23.55
C PHE A 76 9.36 -20.86 -23.43
N ARG A 77 8.53 -21.29 -22.46
CA ARG A 77 8.31 -22.71 -22.17
C ARG A 77 7.28 -23.40 -23.06
N GLY A 78 6.46 -22.66 -23.82
CA GLY A 78 5.39 -23.24 -24.65
C GLY A 78 4.34 -24.02 -23.88
N GLU A 79 4.11 -23.72 -22.59
CA GLU A 79 3.20 -24.47 -21.72
C GLU A 79 1.99 -23.64 -21.26
N ALA A 80 1.99 -22.31 -21.46
CA ALA A 80 0.97 -21.43 -20.91
C ALA A 80 -0.42 -21.72 -21.49
N LEU A 81 -0.56 -21.73 -22.81
CA LEU A 81 -1.84 -22.00 -23.50
C LEU A 81 -2.35 -23.41 -23.23
N ALA A 82 -1.47 -24.41 -23.25
CA ALA A 82 -1.82 -25.79 -22.89
C ALA A 82 -2.34 -25.89 -21.43
N SER A 83 -1.71 -25.17 -20.51
CA SER A 83 -2.11 -25.13 -19.10
C SER A 83 -3.45 -24.41 -18.89
N ILE A 84 -3.72 -23.33 -19.64
CA ILE A 84 -5.01 -22.63 -19.62
C ILE A 84 -6.11 -23.53 -20.17
N ALA A 85 -5.90 -24.14 -21.33
CA ALA A 85 -6.86 -25.04 -21.98
C ALA A 85 -7.19 -26.28 -21.15
N ALA A 86 -6.25 -26.75 -20.33
CA ALA A 86 -6.46 -27.90 -19.44
C ALA A 86 -7.47 -27.62 -18.31
N VAL A 87 -7.65 -26.35 -17.92
CA VAL A 87 -8.45 -25.99 -16.74
C VAL A 87 -9.62 -25.05 -17.06
N SER A 88 -9.89 -24.80 -18.34
CA SER A 88 -10.92 -23.87 -18.79
C SER A 88 -11.47 -24.26 -20.17
N GLU A 89 -12.52 -23.55 -20.58
CA GLU A 89 -13.04 -23.56 -21.95
C GLU A 89 -12.41 -22.36 -22.70
N VAL A 90 -11.64 -22.65 -23.75
CA VAL A 90 -10.96 -21.63 -24.54
C VAL A 90 -11.58 -21.54 -25.93
N ASN A 91 -11.93 -20.32 -26.35
CA ASN A 91 -12.30 -20.02 -27.72
C ASN A 91 -11.33 -18.96 -28.25
N MET A 92 -10.46 -19.37 -29.15
CA MET A 92 -9.48 -18.51 -29.80
C MET A 92 -9.91 -18.22 -31.24
N LYS A 93 -9.81 -16.96 -31.65
CA LYS A 93 -9.94 -16.53 -33.06
C LYS A 93 -8.68 -15.76 -33.43
N THR A 94 -8.06 -16.14 -34.52
CA THR A 94 -6.83 -15.50 -34.97
C THR A 94 -6.79 -15.37 -36.48
N ARG A 95 -6.15 -14.29 -36.97
CA ARG A 95 -5.94 -14.05 -38.39
C ARG A 95 -4.65 -13.33 -38.64
N MET A 96 -3.86 -13.81 -39.59
CA MET A 96 -2.70 -13.07 -40.09
C MET A 96 -3.13 -11.99 -41.09
N ARG A 97 -2.29 -10.98 -41.28
CA ARG A 97 -2.56 -9.89 -42.25
C ARG A 97 -2.58 -10.42 -43.70
N SER A 98 -1.86 -11.50 -43.99
CA SER A 98 -1.84 -12.15 -45.31
C SER A 98 -3.10 -12.93 -45.65
N ASP A 99 -3.93 -13.26 -44.66
CA ASP A 99 -5.00 -14.22 -44.81
C ASP A 99 -6.36 -13.48 -44.94
N GLU A 100 -7.22 -13.93 -45.86
CA GLU A 100 -8.57 -13.38 -46.01
C GLU A 100 -9.50 -13.81 -44.87
N LEU A 101 -9.39 -15.08 -44.46
CA LEU A 101 -10.14 -15.65 -43.36
C LEU A 101 -9.22 -16.03 -42.21
N GLY A 102 -9.69 -15.83 -40.99
CA GLY A 102 -9.01 -16.31 -39.80
C GLY A 102 -9.43 -17.73 -39.44
N THR A 103 -8.87 -18.22 -38.35
CA THR A 103 -9.15 -19.56 -37.80
C THR A 103 -9.75 -19.42 -36.41
N GLN A 104 -10.85 -20.10 -36.15
CA GLN A 104 -11.41 -20.31 -34.83
C GLN A 104 -11.02 -21.66 -34.31
N VAL A 105 -10.48 -21.73 -33.09
CA VAL A 105 -10.17 -22.96 -32.37
C VAL A 105 -10.91 -22.94 -31.03
N ARG A 106 -11.70 -23.98 -30.76
CA ARG A 106 -12.40 -24.17 -29.50
C ARG A 106 -11.87 -25.41 -28.80
N ILE A 107 -11.48 -25.23 -27.53
CA ILE A 107 -10.87 -26.28 -26.70
C ILE A 107 -11.54 -26.27 -25.32
N SER A 108 -11.88 -27.46 -24.82
CA SER A 108 -12.42 -27.65 -23.48
C SER A 108 -11.68 -28.78 -22.78
N GLY A 109 -11.08 -28.50 -21.60
CA GLY A 109 -10.35 -29.51 -20.82
C GLY A 109 -9.28 -30.26 -21.63
N SER A 110 -8.47 -29.53 -22.43
CA SER A 110 -7.43 -30.06 -23.34
C SER A 110 -7.95 -30.84 -24.55
N LYS A 111 -9.24 -30.88 -24.80
CA LYS A 111 -9.80 -31.53 -26.01
C LYS A 111 -10.21 -30.47 -27.01
N THR A 112 -9.68 -30.57 -28.22
CA THR A 112 -10.10 -29.72 -29.34
C THR A 112 -11.50 -30.15 -29.79
N GLU A 113 -12.46 -29.24 -29.71
CA GLU A 113 -13.86 -29.45 -30.07
C GLU A 113 -14.15 -29.00 -31.50
N LEU A 114 -13.52 -27.89 -31.92
CA LEU A 114 -13.82 -27.25 -33.19
C LEU A 114 -12.60 -26.55 -33.75
N VAL A 115 -12.37 -26.69 -35.06
CA VAL A 115 -11.44 -25.89 -35.83
C VAL A 115 -12.13 -25.50 -37.14
N GLU A 116 -12.41 -24.22 -37.34
CA GLU A 116 -13.15 -23.76 -38.54
C GLU A 116 -12.60 -22.38 -38.99
N PRO A 117 -12.70 -22.07 -40.28
CA PRO A 117 -12.44 -20.73 -40.78
C PRO A 117 -13.53 -19.77 -40.29
N VAL A 118 -13.11 -18.54 -39.92
CA VAL A 118 -14.00 -17.51 -39.39
C VAL A 118 -13.58 -16.12 -39.87
N GLN A 119 -14.55 -15.26 -40.08
CA GLN A 119 -14.29 -13.84 -40.31
C GLN A 119 -13.90 -13.18 -38.98
N THR A 120 -12.69 -12.66 -38.88
CA THR A 120 -12.17 -11.97 -37.70
C THR A 120 -11.17 -10.88 -38.10
N PRO A 121 -11.00 -9.81 -37.32
CA PRO A 121 -9.92 -8.83 -37.51
C PRO A 121 -8.54 -9.49 -37.49
N VAL A 122 -7.54 -8.77 -38.01
CA VAL A 122 -6.12 -9.17 -37.87
C VAL A 122 -5.75 -9.12 -36.40
N GLY A 123 -4.93 -10.12 -35.96
CA GLY A 123 -4.54 -10.27 -34.57
C GLY A 123 -5.14 -11.51 -33.93
N THR A 124 -5.28 -11.51 -32.60
CA THR A 124 -5.80 -12.65 -31.88
C THR A 124 -6.81 -12.23 -30.81
N SER A 125 -7.87 -13.01 -30.67
CA SER A 125 -8.86 -12.89 -29.61
C SER A 125 -8.93 -14.21 -28.84
N PHE A 126 -8.53 -14.18 -27.58
CA PHE A 126 -8.67 -15.31 -26.64
C PHE A 126 -9.86 -15.06 -25.73
N GLN A 127 -10.79 -16.00 -25.66
CA GLN A 127 -11.88 -16.05 -24.67
C GLN A 127 -11.68 -17.28 -23.80
N VAL A 128 -11.38 -17.07 -22.53
CA VAL A 128 -11.24 -18.12 -21.51
C VAL A 128 -12.46 -18.07 -20.62
N ARG A 129 -13.24 -19.12 -20.58
CA ARG A 129 -14.48 -19.23 -19.83
C ARG A 129 -14.39 -20.33 -18.78
N ASN A 130 -15.20 -20.18 -17.73
CA ASN A 130 -15.41 -21.21 -16.71
C ASN A 130 -14.08 -21.73 -16.10
N LEU A 131 -13.19 -20.83 -15.73
CA LEU A 131 -11.88 -21.18 -15.19
C LEU A 131 -12.03 -22.14 -14.00
N PHE A 132 -11.27 -23.24 -14.01
CA PHE A 132 -11.30 -24.35 -13.05
C PHE A 132 -12.63 -25.13 -12.99
N PHE A 133 -13.40 -25.17 -14.10
CA PHE A 133 -14.66 -25.91 -14.14
C PHE A 133 -14.48 -27.42 -13.81
N ASN A 134 -13.36 -27.98 -14.21
CA ASN A 134 -13.00 -29.38 -13.98
C ASN A 134 -12.18 -29.63 -12.70
N ILE A 135 -11.89 -28.59 -11.90
CA ILE A 135 -11.16 -28.68 -10.63
C ILE A 135 -11.94 -27.93 -9.54
N PRO A 136 -13.06 -28.53 -9.01
CA PRO A 136 -13.93 -27.84 -8.05
C PRO A 136 -13.19 -27.34 -6.79
N ALA A 137 -12.20 -28.09 -6.31
CA ALA A 137 -11.38 -27.69 -5.17
C ALA A 137 -10.68 -26.34 -5.45
N ARG A 138 -10.02 -26.18 -6.61
CA ARG A 138 -9.37 -24.91 -6.96
C ARG A 138 -10.35 -23.76 -7.11
N ARG A 139 -11.53 -24.01 -7.67
CA ARG A 139 -12.57 -23.00 -7.81
C ARG A 139 -13.04 -22.47 -6.45
N LYS A 140 -13.15 -23.35 -5.44
CA LYS A 140 -13.48 -22.95 -4.05
C LYS A 140 -12.38 -22.15 -3.37
N PHE A 141 -11.12 -22.33 -3.76
CA PHE A 141 -9.99 -21.58 -3.22
C PHE A 141 -9.79 -20.20 -3.88
N LEU A 142 -10.54 -19.83 -4.92
CA LEU A 142 -10.56 -18.48 -5.44
C LEU A 142 -11.13 -17.53 -4.38
N LYS A 143 -10.45 -16.42 -4.21
CA LYS A 143 -10.86 -15.38 -3.25
C LYS A 143 -12.08 -14.59 -3.75
N SER A 144 -12.49 -13.57 -3.01
CA SER A 144 -13.56 -12.65 -3.43
C SER A 144 -13.25 -12.04 -4.79
N ASP A 145 -14.29 -11.60 -5.51
CA ASP A 145 -14.15 -11.05 -6.86
C ASP A 145 -13.22 -9.84 -6.88
N HIS A 146 -13.35 -8.96 -5.91
CA HIS A 146 -12.48 -7.79 -5.81
C HIS A 146 -11.00 -8.14 -5.54
N THR A 147 -10.76 -9.20 -4.74
CA THR A 147 -9.41 -9.70 -4.52
C THR A 147 -8.78 -10.24 -5.79
N GLU A 148 -9.53 -11.04 -6.57
CA GLU A 148 -9.02 -11.55 -7.83
C GLU A 148 -8.89 -10.43 -8.88
N LEU A 149 -9.84 -9.50 -8.93
CA LEU A 149 -9.76 -8.32 -9.80
C LEU A 149 -8.52 -7.47 -9.48
N ARG A 150 -8.21 -7.22 -8.21
CA ARG A 150 -7.00 -6.50 -7.82
C ARG A 150 -5.72 -7.22 -8.27
N HIS A 151 -5.69 -8.54 -8.22
CA HIS A 151 -4.56 -9.28 -8.76
C HIS A 151 -4.44 -9.10 -10.28
N ILE A 152 -5.57 -9.07 -10.99
CA ILE A 152 -5.61 -8.79 -12.44
C ILE A 152 -5.08 -7.38 -12.72
N ILE A 153 -5.58 -6.37 -12.01
CA ILE A 153 -5.14 -4.97 -12.14
C ILE A 153 -3.63 -4.85 -11.90
N ASN A 154 -3.09 -5.55 -10.90
CA ASN A 154 -1.67 -5.51 -10.62
C ASN A 154 -0.82 -6.10 -11.76
N GLU A 155 -1.21 -7.25 -12.35
CA GLU A 155 -0.49 -7.82 -13.49
C GLU A 155 -0.64 -6.93 -14.74
N PHE A 156 -1.84 -6.38 -14.97
CA PHE A 156 -2.08 -5.41 -16.04
C PHE A 156 -1.17 -4.18 -15.90
N ASN A 157 -1.11 -3.57 -14.71
CA ASN A 157 -0.28 -2.39 -14.45
C ASN A 157 1.21 -2.68 -14.67
N ARG A 158 1.70 -3.84 -14.22
CA ARG A 158 3.11 -4.26 -14.41
C ARG A 158 3.48 -4.30 -15.88
N LEU A 159 2.61 -4.86 -16.71
CA LEU A 159 2.88 -4.95 -18.14
C LEU A 159 2.69 -3.60 -18.84
N ALA A 160 1.65 -2.85 -18.47
CA ALA A 160 1.38 -1.53 -19.04
C ALA A 160 2.48 -0.51 -18.75
N LEU A 161 3.15 -0.58 -17.59
CA LEU A 161 4.29 0.27 -17.24
C LEU A 161 5.52 -0.01 -18.09
N THR A 162 5.74 -1.26 -18.51
CA THR A 162 6.92 -1.64 -19.32
C THR A 162 6.72 -1.40 -20.82
N HIS A 163 5.48 -1.26 -21.29
CA HIS A 163 5.14 -1.08 -22.71
C HIS A 163 4.33 0.19 -22.90
N THR A 164 5.01 1.32 -22.84
CA THR A 164 4.38 2.65 -22.94
C THR A 164 3.92 2.99 -24.36
N ASP A 165 4.42 2.30 -25.36
CA ASP A 165 4.09 2.40 -26.79
C ASP A 165 2.79 1.68 -27.18
N ILE A 166 2.30 0.77 -26.32
CA ILE A 166 1.08 0.00 -26.57
C ILE A 166 -0.14 0.66 -25.92
N ARG A 167 -1.26 0.67 -26.63
CA ARG A 167 -2.57 1.05 -26.05
C ARG A 167 -3.10 -0.11 -25.21
N PHE A 168 -3.48 0.16 -23.96
CA PHE A 168 -4.10 -0.84 -23.10
C PHE A 168 -5.48 -0.38 -22.63
N THR A 169 -6.45 -1.30 -22.65
CA THR A 169 -7.79 -1.08 -22.08
C THR A 169 -8.13 -2.24 -21.15
N LEU A 170 -8.65 -1.92 -19.97
CA LEU A 170 -9.14 -2.90 -19.00
C LEU A 170 -10.61 -2.63 -18.69
N ILE A 171 -11.46 -3.63 -18.96
CA ILE A 171 -12.91 -3.58 -18.75
C ILE A 171 -13.31 -4.69 -17.77
N HIS A 172 -14.08 -4.34 -16.75
CA HIS A 172 -14.66 -5.30 -15.82
C HIS A 172 -16.17 -5.13 -15.73
N ASN A 173 -16.93 -6.22 -15.91
CA ASN A 173 -18.40 -6.21 -15.88
C ASN A 173 -19.02 -5.10 -16.74
N ASN A 174 -18.48 -4.92 -17.95
CA ASN A 174 -18.84 -3.87 -18.93
C ASN A 174 -18.50 -2.43 -18.52
N THR A 175 -17.83 -2.23 -17.38
CA THR A 175 -17.33 -0.91 -16.97
C THR A 175 -15.85 -0.79 -17.30
N GLU A 176 -15.46 0.31 -17.96
CA GLU A 176 -14.06 0.60 -18.25
C GLU A 176 -13.34 1.07 -16.98
N ILE A 177 -12.33 0.29 -16.54
CA ILE A 177 -11.53 0.60 -15.36
C ILE A 177 -10.33 1.47 -15.75
N LEU A 178 -9.62 1.10 -16.81
CA LEU A 178 -8.43 1.79 -17.30
C LEU A 178 -8.43 1.87 -18.81
N GLN A 179 -8.10 3.07 -19.34
CA GLN A 179 -7.82 3.30 -20.75
C GLN A 179 -6.51 4.07 -20.86
N LEU A 180 -5.49 3.41 -21.38
CA LEU A 180 -4.12 3.91 -21.45
C LEU A 180 -3.68 4.09 -22.90
N SER A 181 -3.47 5.32 -23.31
CA SER A 181 -2.97 5.65 -24.66
C SER A 181 -1.45 5.46 -24.73
N PRO A 182 -0.87 5.21 -25.89
CA PRO A 182 0.57 5.29 -26.11
C PRO A 182 1.14 6.64 -25.67
N GLY A 183 2.35 6.65 -25.11
CA GLY A 183 2.99 7.87 -24.65
C GLY A 183 4.31 7.60 -23.93
N ASN A 184 4.79 8.56 -23.16
CA ASN A 184 5.97 8.37 -22.34
C ASN A 184 5.64 7.74 -20.97
N LEU A 185 6.67 7.31 -20.24
CA LEU A 185 6.51 6.64 -18.94
C LEU A 185 5.74 7.51 -17.94
N ARG A 186 6.00 8.82 -17.89
CA ARG A 186 5.30 9.75 -16.98
C ARG A 186 3.80 9.79 -17.28
N GLN A 187 3.42 9.90 -18.55
CA GLN A 187 2.01 9.87 -18.97
C GLN A 187 1.36 8.52 -18.64
N ARG A 188 2.11 7.42 -18.77
CA ARG A 188 1.65 6.08 -18.42
C ARG A 188 1.37 5.94 -16.93
N ILE A 189 2.27 6.42 -16.08
CA ILE A 189 2.09 6.44 -14.62
C ILE A 189 0.85 7.28 -14.25
N ILE A 190 0.72 8.48 -14.85
CA ILE A 190 -0.44 9.36 -14.62
C ILE A 190 -1.75 8.68 -15.06
N GLY A 191 -1.74 7.95 -16.17
CA GLY A 191 -2.90 7.20 -16.65
C GLY A 191 -3.34 6.09 -15.70
N ILE A 192 -2.39 5.41 -15.06
CA ILE A 192 -2.65 4.31 -14.12
C ILE A 192 -3.04 4.82 -12.73
N PHE A 193 -2.27 5.78 -12.17
CA PHE A 193 -2.38 6.21 -10.77
C PHE A 193 -3.12 7.55 -10.61
N GLY A 194 -3.55 8.14 -11.71
CA GLY A 194 -4.36 9.35 -11.74
C GLY A 194 -3.54 10.64 -11.86
N LYS A 195 -4.22 11.74 -12.25
CA LYS A 195 -3.59 13.03 -12.58
C LYS A 195 -2.79 13.65 -11.42
N ALA A 196 -3.19 13.39 -10.18
CA ALA A 196 -2.49 13.89 -9.00
C ALA A 196 -1.03 13.40 -8.92
N SER A 197 -0.72 12.22 -9.47
CA SER A 197 0.64 11.68 -9.46
C SER A 197 1.64 12.57 -10.21
N ASN A 198 1.18 13.40 -11.15
CA ASN A 198 2.06 14.30 -11.89
C ASN A 198 2.80 15.32 -11.01
N ALA A 199 2.18 15.75 -9.91
CA ALA A 199 2.73 16.77 -9.03
C ALA A 199 3.91 16.28 -8.18
N TYR A 200 3.98 14.98 -7.92
CA TYR A 200 4.98 14.42 -7.00
C TYR A 200 6.04 13.52 -7.65
N LEU A 201 5.97 13.28 -8.95
CA LEU A 201 6.96 12.45 -9.65
C LEU A 201 8.23 13.23 -9.95
N LEU A 202 9.35 12.78 -9.37
CA LEU A 202 10.71 13.25 -9.61
C LEU A 202 11.42 12.27 -10.56
N PRO A 203 12.09 12.72 -11.62
CA PRO A 203 12.85 11.85 -12.49
C PRO A 203 14.09 11.31 -11.76
N ILE A 204 14.39 10.04 -11.97
CA ILE A 204 15.66 9.42 -11.57
C ILE A 204 16.34 8.88 -12.83
N GLU A 205 17.59 9.30 -13.04
CA GLU A 205 18.39 8.85 -14.16
C GLU A 205 19.87 8.81 -13.75
N THR A 206 20.47 7.64 -13.90
CA THR A 206 21.90 7.44 -13.59
C THR A 206 22.43 6.33 -14.50
N GLU A 207 23.52 6.58 -15.17
CA GLU A 207 24.16 5.60 -16.05
C GLU A 207 25.59 5.33 -15.55
N THR A 208 25.92 4.06 -15.39
CA THR A 208 27.22 3.58 -14.95
C THR A 208 27.67 2.43 -15.84
N SER A 209 28.90 1.97 -15.68
CA SER A 209 29.41 0.79 -16.40
C SER A 209 28.72 -0.52 -15.99
N ILE A 210 28.04 -0.55 -14.84
CA ILE A 210 27.42 -1.77 -14.28
C ILE A 210 25.93 -1.81 -14.61
N ILE A 211 25.25 -0.67 -14.47
CA ILE A 211 23.81 -0.59 -14.58
C ILE A 211 23.37 0.82 -15.00
N LYS A 212 22.30 0.87 -15.80
CA LYS A 212 21.57 2.09 -16.09
C LYS A 212 20.27 2.10 -15.30
N ILE A 213 20.04 3.15 -14.55
CA ILE A 213 18.85 3.38 -13.74
C ILE A 213 18.05 4.51 -14.36
N SER A 214 16.77 4.30 -14.59
CA SER A 214 15.86 5.33 -15.10
C SER A 214 14.48 5.20 -14.48
N GLY A 215 13.66 6.24 -14.58
CA GLY A 215 12.28 6.21 -14.11
C GLY A 215 11.88 7.39 -13.24
N PHE A 216 11.03 7.12 -12.25
CA PHE A 216 10.48 8.15 -11.37
C PHE A 216 10.41 7.68 -9.93
N ILE A 217 10.62 8.62 -9.00
CA ILE A 217 10.41 8.46 -7.56
C ILE A 217 9.44 9.54 -7.07
N GLY A 218 8.75 9.30 -5.97
CA GLY A 218 7.78 10.23 -5.40
C GLY A 218 8.43 11.26 -4.47
N LYS A 219 7.90 12.49 -4.40
CA LYS A 219 8.30 13.46 -3.38
C LYS A 219 7.99 12.92 -1.98
N PRO A 220 8.82 13.22 -0.96
CA PRO A 220 8.61 12.75 0.42
C PRO A 220 7.25 13.15 1.00
N GLU A 221 6.76 14.36 0.66
CA GLU A 221 5.50 14.91 1.18
C GLU A 221 4.26 14.13 0.71
N HIS A 222 4.39 13.36 -0.37
CA HIS A 222 3.32 12.54 -0.94
C HIS A 222 3.50 11.04 -0.67
N ALA A 223 4.42 10.68 0.22
CA ALA A 223 4.58 9.30 0.65
C ALA A 223 3.34 8.82 1.41
N ARG A 224 2.98 7.56 1.19
CA ARG A 224 1.74 6.97 1.74
C ARG A 224 2.06 5.84 2.71
N LYS A 225 1.13 5.52 3.60
CA LYS A 225 1.23 4.35 4.47
C LYS A 225 0.88 3.04 3.75
N THR A 226 0.40 3.12 2.51
CA THR A 226 -0.08 1.97 1.73
C THR A 226 0.93 1.53 0.68
N TYR A 227 1.07 0.21 0.52
CA TYR A 227 1.79 -0.39 -0.60
C TYR A 227 0.92 -0.36 -1.87
N GLY A 228 1.53 -0.18 -3.04
CA GLY A 228 0.84 -0.27 -4.33
C GLY A 228 1.49 0.53 -5.46
N GLU A 229 2.39 1.44 -5.12
CA GLU A 229 3.10 2.28 -6.09
C GLU A 229 4.63 2.04 -6.07
N GLN A 230 5.05 0.81 -5.72
CA GLN A 230 6.45 0.40 -5.61
C GLN A 230 6.79 -0.62 -6.71
N PHE A 231 7.47 -0.17 -7.77
CA PHE A 231 7.78 -1.00 -8.92
C PHE A 231 9.26 -0.96 -9.27
N PHE A 232 9.86 -2.16 -9.33
CA PHE A 232 11.16 -2.37 -9.97
C PHE A 232 10.99 -3.18 -11.23
N PHE A 233 11.70 -2.75 -12.27
CA PHE A 233 11.80 -3.48 -13.52
C PHE A 233 13.27 -3.69 -13.88
N VAL A 234 13.61 -4.90 -14.32
CA VAL A 234 14.93 -5.25 -14.84
C VAL A 234 14.77 -5.74 -16.28
N ASN A 235 15.41 -5.08 -17.22
CA ASN A 235 15.29 -5.39 -18.64
C ASN A 235 13.82 -5.56 -19.05
N ASN A 236 12.97 -4.61 -18.68
CA ASN A 236 11.51 -4.60 -18.90
C ASN A 236 10.73 -5.75 -18.21
N ARG A 237 11.30 -6.41 -17.21
CA ARG A 237 10.63 -7.44 -16.41
C ARG A 237 10.39 -6.94 -14.98
N TYR A 238 9.16 -7.05 -14.49
CA TYR A 238 8.84 -6.73 -13.09
C TYR A 238 9.56 -7.67 -12.13
N ILE A 239 10.20 -7.11 -11.11
CA ILE A 239 10.85 -7.85 -10.04
C ILE A 239 10.41 -7.36 -8.66
N ARG A 240 10.53 -8.25 -7.67
CA ARG A 240 10.49 -7.92 -6.25
C ARG A 240 11.88 -8.09 -5.69
N HIS A 241 12.46 -7.02 -5.16
CA HIS A 241 13.80 -7.04 -4.60
C HIS A 241 13.83 -6.32 -3.25
N PRO A 242 13.65 -7.02 -2.11
CA PRO A 242 13.60 -6.41 -0.79
C PRO A 242 14.87 -5.61 -0.45
N TYR A 243 16.03 -6.05 -0.92
CA TYR A 243 17.30 -5.37 -0.69
C TYR A 243 17.34 -4.01 -1.42
N PHE A 244 16.89 -3.94 -2.68
CA PHE A 244 16.80 -2.67 -3.42
C PHE A 244 15.69 -1.76 -2.89
N HIS A 245 14.58 -2.33 -2.42
CA HIS A 245 13.57 -1.55 -1.70
C HIS A 245 14.18 -0.83 -0.49
N LYS A 246 15.03 -1.54 0.28
CA LYS A 246 15.74 -0.94 1.40
C LYS A 246 16.72 0.17 0.96
N ALA A 247 17.37 0.04 -0.21
CA ALA A 247 18.20 1.11 -0.76
C ALA A 247 17.39 2.38 -1.05
N VAL A 248 16.22 2.23 -1.68
CA VAL A 248 15.30 3.36 -1.92
C VAL A 248 14.88 3.98 -0.59
N MET A 249 14.40 3.19 0.37
CA MET A 249 14.00 3.69 1.70
C MET A 249 15.12 4.45 2.41
N ASN A 250 16.36 3.94 2.35
CA ASN A 250 17.53 4.63 2.92
C ASN A 250 17.88 5.94 2.18
N GLY A 251 17.49 6.06 0.89
CA GLY A 251 17.60 7.30 0.14
C GLY A 251 16.71 8.42 0.67
N TYR A 252 15.60 8.05 1.28
CA TYR A 252 14.64 8.95 1.93
C TYR A 252 14.87 9.08 3.45
N ASP A 253 15.97 8.52 3.99
CA ASP A 253 16.22 8.52 5.43
C ASP A 253 16.15 9.96 6.00
N GLN A 254 15.51 10.10 7.16
CA GLN A 254 15.25 11.36 7.89
C GLN A 254 14.27 12.35 7.24
N ILE A 255 13.79 12.11 6.01
CA ILE A 255 12.83 13.00 5.33
C ILE A 255 11.44 12.40 5.16
N LEU A 256 11.29 11.10 5.41
CA LEU A 256 9.97 10.45 5.44
C LEU A 256 9.38 10.47 6.85
N ALA A 257 8.08 10.70 6.92
CA ALA A 257 7.35 10.44 8.16
C ALA A 257 7.41 8.94 8.52
N PRO A 258 7.39 8.58 9.82
CA PRO A 258 7.40 7.19 10.25
C PRO A 258 6.31 6.37 9.55
N ASP A 259 6.63 5.14 9.17
CA ASP A 259 5.72 4.18 8.50
C ASP A 259 5.21 4.62 7.11
N HIS A 260 5.78 5.68 6.50
CA HIS A 260 5.44 6.09 5.14
C HIS A 260 6.36 5.44 4.10
N LEU A 261 5.79 5.15 2.94
CA LEU A 261 6.44 4.51 1.81
C LEU A 261 6.40 5.45 0.61
N PRO A 262 7.54 5.77 -0.01
CA PRO A 262 7.55 6.57 -1.22
C PRO A 262 7.06 5.75 -2.41
N SER A 263 6.41 6.41 -3.35
CA SER A 263 6.13 5.81 -4.66
C SER A 263 7.41 5.74 -5.46
N TYR A 264 7.62 4.65 -6.21
CA TYR A 264 8.72 4.58 -7.17
C TYR A 264 8.44 3.63 -8.33
N PHE A 265 8.95 4.00 -9.50
CA PHE A 265 8.83 3.30 -10.77
C PHE A 265 10.23 3.27 -11.39
N ILE A 266 11.06 2.31 -10.98
CA ILE A 266 12.49 2.27 -11.28
C ILE A 266 12.76 1.15 -12.28
N PHE A 267 13.41 1.52 -13.38
CA PHE A 267 13.87 0.64 -14.44
C PHE A 267 15.36 0.48 -14.33
N LEU A 268 15.80 -0.75 -14.31
CA LEU A 268 17.18 -1.17 -14.23
C LEU A 268 17.54 -1.87 -15.55
N GLU A 269 18.48 -1.34 -16.29
CA GLU A 269 19.00 -1.96 -17.51
C GLU A 269 20.42 -2.42 -17.25
N THR A 270 20.69 -3.69 -17.46
CA THR A 270 22.00 -4.31 -17.29
C THR A 270 22.19 -5.43 -18.30
N ASP A 271 23.42 -5.87 -18.50
CA ASP A 271 23.71 -7.02 -19.36
C ASP A 271 22.98 -8.26 -18.83
N PRO A 272 22.21 -8.97 -19.68
CA PRO A 272 21.54 -10.21 -19.28
C PRO A 272 22.47 -11.28 -18.68
N SER A 273 23.75 -11.29 -19.04
CA SER A 273 24.75 -12.22 -18.48
C SER A 273 25.03 -12.00 -16.99
N ASN A 274 24.81 -10.77 -16.48
CA ASN A 274 25.07 -10.40 -15.08
C ASN A 274 23.87 -10.65 -14.15
N ILE A 275 22.79 -11.28 -14.68
CA ILE A 275 21.58 -11.56 -13.94
C ILE A 275 21.13 -13.01 -14.09
N ASP A 276 20.77 -13.66 -12.97
CA ASP A 276 20.06 -14.94 -12.98
C ASP A 276 18.57 -14.72 -12.68
N VAL A 277 17.74 -14.99 -13.68
CA VAL A 277 16.28 -14.86 -13.64
C VAL A 277 15.59 -16.18 -13.28
N ASN A 278 16.29 -17.31 -13.31
CA ASN A 278 15.68 -18.63 -13.19
C ASN A 278 15.62 -19.16 -11.75
N ILE A 279 15.62 -18.29 -10.76
CA ILE A 279 15.65 -18.67 -9.33
C ILE A 279 14.28 -19.14 -8.83
N HIS A 280 13.20 -18.54 -9.29
CA HIS A 280 11.84 -18.84 -8.81
C HIS A 280 10.88 -19.12 -9.98
N PRO A 281 9.91 -20.06 -9.84
CA PRO A 281 8.94 -20.37 -10.91
C PRO A 281 8.13 -19.16 -11.41
N SER A 282 7.86 -18.18 -10.54
CA SER A 282 7.16 -16.94 -10.91
C SER A 282 8.06 -15.92 -11.62
N LYS A 283 9.38 -16.12 -11.63
CA LYS A 283 10.41 -15.23 -12.23
C LYS A 283 10.33 -13.78 -11.72
N THR A 284 9.81 -13.57 -10.53
CA THR A 284 9.72 -12.24 -9.89
C THR A 284 10.93 -11.94 -9.00
N GLU A 285 11.76 -12.93 -8.74
CA GLU A 285 13.01 -12.80 -8.00
C GLU A 285 14.18 -12.97 -8.98
N VAL A 286 15.11 -12.07 -8.92
CA VAL A 286 16.29 -12.02 -9.77
C VAL A 286 17.51 -11.84 -8.88
N LYS A 287 18.59 -12.56 -9.17
CA LYS A 287 19.87 -12.39 -8.51
C LYS A 287 20.82 -11.67 -9.45
N PHE A 288 21.46 -10.64 -8.95
CA PHE A 288 22.49 -9.91 -9.68
C PHE A 288 23.87 -10.41 -9.27
N GLU A 289 24.84 -10.33 -10.15
CA GLU A 289 26.23 -10.69 -9.86
C GLU A 289 26.81 -9.76 -8.78
N ASP A 290 26.57 -8.46 -8.87
CA ASP A 290 27.02 -7.45 -7.90
C ASP A 290 25.87 -6.62 -7.31
N GLU A 291 25.07 -7.24 -6.44
CA GLU A 291 23.95 -6.58 -5.75
C GLU A 291 24.40 -5.41 -4.87
N ARG A 292 25.64 -5.47 -4.32
CA ARG A 292 26.13 -4.42 -3.41
C ARG A 292 26.41 -3.12 -4.15
N SER A 293 27.12 -3.19 -5.27
CA SER A 293 27.41 -2.01 -6.08
C SER A 293 26.12 -1.39 -6.61
N ILE A 294 25.18 -2.21 -7.10
CA ILE A 294 23.87 -1.73 -7.55
C ILE A 294 23.11 -1.04 -6.41
N TRP A 295 23.16 -1.59 -5.21
CA TRP A 295 22.51 -0.98 -4.02
C TRP A 295 23.06 0.42 -3.73
N HIS A 296 24.40 0.60 -3.77
CA HIS A 296 25.03 1.91 -3.54
C HIS A 296 24.72 2.91 -4.66
N ILE A 297 24.73 2.45 -5.92
CA ILE A 297 24.38 3.28 -7.08
C ILE A 297 22.92 3.74 -6.95
N LEU A 298 22.00 2.82 -6.63
CA LEU A 298 20.57 3.13 -6.45
C LEU A 298 20.34 4.11 -5.30
N LEU A 299 21.00 3.89 -4.15
CA LEU A 299 20.94 4.81 -3.01
C LEU A 299 21.39 6.22 -3.38
N SER A 300 22.52 6.31 -4.10
CA SER A 300 23.09 7.60 -4.54
C SER A 300 22.17 8.30 -5.54
N ALA A 301 21.63 7.56 -6.51
CA ALA A 301 20.71 8.07 -7.53
C ALA A 301 19.41 8.62 -6.89
N VAL A 302 18.86 7.92 -5.89
CA VAL A 302 17.68 8.38 -5.15
C VAL A 302 17.99 9.66 -4.38
N LYS A 303 19.08 9.71 -3.62
CA LYS A 303 19.51 10.90 -2.87
C LYS A 303 19.77 12.09 -3.81
N GLU A 304 20.41 11.87 -4.93
CA GLU A 304 20.68 12.91 -5.93
C GLU A 304 19.38 13.46 -6.54
N SER A 305 18.43 12.58 -6.93
CA SER A 305 17.15 13.00 -7.48
C SER A 305 16.35 13.86 -6.47
N ILE A 306 16.32 13.46 -5.21
CA ILE A 306 15.67 14.22 -4.15
C ILE A 306 16.39 15.57 -3.93
N GLY A 307 17.72 15.56 -3.84
CA GLY A 307 18.53 16.76 -3.60
C GLY A 307 18.38 17.81 -4.68
N ARG A 308 18.45 17.41 -5.95
CA ARG A 308 18.27 18.31 -7.10
C ARG A 308 16.91 19.02 -7.09
N ASN A 309 15.86 18.33 -6.67
CA ASN A 309 14.50 18.88 -6.70
C ASN A 309 14.09 19.63 -5.41
N ASN A 310 14.77 19.37 -4.28
CA ASN A 310 14.57 20.14 -3.05
C ASN A 310 15.34 21.48 -3.04
N LEU A 311 16.40 21.61 -3.86
CA LEU A 311 17.18 22.84 -3.99
C LEU A 311 16.56 23.85 -4.98
N SER A 312 15.59 23.46 -5.76
CA SER A 312 14.77 24.36 -6.55
C SER A 312 13.46 24.59 -5.81
N PRO A 313 13.32 25.64 -4.97
CA PRO A 313 11.99 26.05 -4.58
C PRO A 313 11.24 26.32 -5.88
N SER A 314 10.15 25.62 -6.12
CA SER A 314 9.19 26.04 -7.12
C SER A 314 8.71 27.42 -6.66
N LEU A 315 9.26 28.47 -7.26
CA LEU A 315 8.65 29.78 -7.26
C LEU A 315 7.36 29.64 -8.08
N ASP A 316 6.42 28.92 -7.54
CA ASP A 316 5.07 28.89 -8.03
C ASP A 316 4.44 30.22 -7.59
N PHE A 317 4.60 31.21 -8.45
CA PHE A 317 3.82 32.45 -8.39
C PHE A 317 2.37 32.19 -8.86
N SER A 318 1.76 31.11 -8.47
CA SER A 318 0.31 31.00 -8.46
C SER A 318 -0.21 31.80 -7.28
N ILE A 319 -0.24 33.11 -7.47
CA ILE A 319 -0.96 34.04 -6.63
C ILE A 319 -2.46 33.78 -6.86
N GLU A 320 -3.00 32.75 -6.21
CA GLU A 320 -4.41 32.76 -5.84
C GLU A 320 -4.55 33.58 -4.56
N GLY A 321 -4.68 34.84 -4.75
CA GLY A 321 -4.79 35.84 -3.70
C GLY A 321 -4.15 37.12 -4.18
N VAL A 322 -4.68 37.72 -5.24
CA VAL A 322 -4.41 39.11 -5.58
C VAL A 322 -4.84 39.93 -4.38
N ILE A 323 -3.89 40.29 -3.52
CA ILE A 323 -4.10 41.43 -2.66
C ILE A 323 -4.22 42.63 -3.61
N ASP A 324 -5.43 43.10 -3.79
CA ASP A 324 -5.73 44.32 -4.53
C ASP A 324 -4.97 45.45 -3.81
N ILE A 325 -3.78 45.78 -4.34
CA ILE A 325 -3.06 46.96 -3.89
C ILE A 325 -3.81 48.14 -4.51
N PRO A 326 -4.54 48.93 -3.74
CA PRO A 326 -5.27 50.07 -4.28
C PRO A 326 -4.26 51.04 -4.92
N VAL A 327 -4.46 51.28 -6.21
CA VAL A 327 -3.67 52.26 -6.94
C VAL A 327 -3.96 53.61 -6.32
N LEU A 328 -2.93 54.20 -5.69
CA LEU A 328 -2.96 55.53 -5.13
C LEU A 328 -3.25 56.52 -6.25
N THR A 329 -4.49 57.03 -6.32
CA THR A 329 -4.83 58.16 -7.15
C THR A 329 -4.26 59.43 -6.52
N SER A 330 -3.89 60.38 -7.37
CA SER A 330 -3.16 61.63 -7.02
C SER A 330 -3.88 62.59 -6.06
N THR A 331 -4.96 62.16 -5.41
CA THR A 331 -5.78 62.94 -4.46
C THR A 331 -5.76 62.39 -3.04
N THR A 332 -4.95 61.36 -2.75
CA THR A 332 -4.89 60.79 -1.41
C THR A 332 -3.80 61.51 -0.60
N GLU A 333 -4.17 62.31 0.40
CA GLU A 333 -3.25 62.91 1.35
C GLU A 333 -2.54 61.80 2.13
N ILE A 334 -1.23 61.68 1.97
CA ILE A 334 -0.37 60.77 2.71
C ILE A 334 -0.21 61.31 4.13
N LYS A 335 -0.94 60.76 5.08
CA LYS A 335 -0.65 60.99 6.50
C LYS A 335 0.59 60.19 6.85
N THR A 336 1.69 60.88 7.08
CA THR A 336 2.90 60.28 7.66
C THR A 336 2.58 59.77 9.06
N PRO A 337 2.94 58.53 9.42
CA PRO A 337 2.75 58.03 10.76
C PRO A 337 3.59 58.86 11.74
N SER A 338 2.95 59.49 12.72
CA SER A 338 3.63 60.12 13.82
C SER A 338 4.09 59.04 14.80
N ILE A 339 5.39 58.92 14.98
CA ILE A 339 5.93 58.06 16.03
C ILE A 339 5.91 58.87 17.32
N ASP A 340 5.03 58.53 18.24
CA ASP A 340 5.08 59.04 19.60
C ASP A 340 6.30 58.44 20.31
N THR A 341 7.40 59.17 20.31
CA THR A 341 8.56 58.80 21.08
C THR A 341 8.40 59.34 22.50
N ASN A 342 8.33 58.46 23.48
CA ASN A 342 8.42 58.86 24.87
C ASN A 342 9.88 59.29 25.16
N PRO A 343 10.16 60.61 25.38
CA PRO A 343 11.54 61.11 25.60
C PRO A 343 12.16 60.61 26.90
N ALA A 344 11.39 59.92 27.76
CA ALA A 344 11.86 59.35 29.02
C ALA A 344 12.10 57.85 28.93
N TYR A 345 12.04 57.24 27.73
CA TYR A 345 12.33 55.81 27.56
C TYR A 345 13.84 55.60 27.46
N ASN A 346 14.43 55.06 28.52
CA ASN A 346 15.82 54.62 28.55
C ASN A 346 15.86 53.07 28.48
N PRO A 347 16.31 52.48 27.36
CA PRO A 347 16.35 51.04 27.21
C PRO A 347 17.36 50.32 28.11
N PHE A 348 18.21 51.09 28.82
CA PHE A 348 19.25 50.58 29.71
C PHE A 348 18.92 50.72 31.20
N GLU A 349 17.77 51.30 31.57
CA GLU A 349 17.31 51.39 32.97
C GLU A 349 16.27 50.33 33.35
N GLY A 350 16.34 49.13 32.77
CA GLY A 350 15.32 48.08 32.90
C GLY A 350 15.66 46.90 33.78
N GLU A 351 16.62 46.99 34.71
CA GLU A 351 16.93 45.83 35.56
C GLU A 351 16.10 45.68 36.85
N ASP A 352 15.25 46.63 37.24
CA ASP A 352 14.64 46.58 38.58
C ASP A 352 13.10 46.57 38.67
N SER A 353 12.32 46.50 37.59
CA SER A 353 10.87 46.63 37.71
C SER A 353 10.03 45.39 37.34
N TYR A 354 10.60 44.23 37.11
CA TYR A 354 9.90 42.97 36.95
C TYR A 354 9.95 42.04 38.17
N LYS A 355 9.87 42.61 39.36
CA LYS A 355 9.54 41.85 40.57
C LYS A 355 8.01 41.70 40.71
N ARG A 356 7.37 41.02 39.75
CA ARG A 356 6.10 40.36 40.03
C ARG A 356 6.39 38.97 40.56
N LYS A 357 6.21 38.86 41.87
CA LYS A 357 6.19 37.69 42.71
C LYS A 357 5.62 36.46 41.97
N LYS A 358 6.46 35.61 41.44
CA LYS A 358 6.25 34.17 41.47
C LYS A 358 7.18 33.63 42.53
N HIS A 359 6.64 33.19 43.65
CA HIS A 359 7.34 32.35 44.61
C HIS A 359 7.80 31.07 43.90
N LEU A 360 8.96 31.15 43.28
CA LEU A 360 9.76 29.98 43.02
C LEU A 360 10.44 29.66 44.35
N LYS A 361 9.94 28.65 45.04
CA LYS A 361 10.68 28.03 46.14
C LYS A 361 12.04 27.61 45.60
N PRO A 362 13.14 27.83 46.34
CA PRO A 362 14.46 27.38 45.92
C PRO A 362 14.40 25.87 45.80
N TYR A 363 14.98 25.34 44.72
CA TYR A 363 15.26 23.94 44.51
C TYR A 363 16.20 23.52 45.66
N GLN A 364 15.62 22.99 46.74
CA GLN A 364 16.37 22.24 47.73
C GLN A 364 16.67 20.88 47.10
N ASP A 365 17.93 20.50 47.12
CA ASP A 365 18.39 19.15 46.94
C ASP A 365 17.52 18.20 47.76
N GLY A 366 16.46 17.76 47.18
CA GLY A 366 15.57 16.77 47.77
C GLY A 366 16.27 15.41 47.63
N ARG A 367 17.03 15.04 48.64
CA ARG A 367 17.14 13.65 49.01
C ARG A 367 15.72 13.09 48.98
N PHE A 368 15.54 12.01 48.28
CA PHE A 368 14.32 11.21 48.24
C PHE A 368 13.95 10.75 49.66
N GLU A 369 13.40 11.60 50.47
CA GLU A 369 12.77 11.32 51.77
C GLU A 369 11.29 11.00 51.56
N GLY A 370 10.99 9.96 50.91
CA GLY A 370 9.62 9.49 50.68
C GLY A 370 9.61 8.00 50.36
N TRP A 371 10.78 7.44 50.22
CA TRP A 371 10.96 6.01 49.94
C TRP A 371 10.54 5.12 51.10
N GLU A 372 10.75 5.56 52.36
CA GLU A 372 10.42 4.79 53.58
C GLU A 372 8.92 4.75 53.88
N GLN A 373 8.10 5.69 53.38
CA GLN A 373 6.64 5.66 53.55
C GLN A 373 5.89 4.74 52.59
N MET A 374 6.58 4.13 51.64
CA MET A 374 5.98 3.16 50.70
C MET A 374 5.95 1.72 51.28
N PHE A 375 6.60 1.47 52.43
CA PHE A 375 6.70 0.15 53.02
C PHE A 375 6.30 0.16 54.50
N ASP A 376 5.07 0.59 54.81
CA ASP A 376 4.47 0.37 56.12
C ASP A 376 3.67 -0.96 56.10
N PRO A 377 4.16 -2.04 56.76
CA PRO A 377 3.50 -3.35 56.69
C PRO A 377 2.17 -3.44 57.40
N ASP A 378 1.77 -2.44 58.20
CA ASP A 378 0.59 -2.47 59.07
C ASP A 378 -0.59 -1.56 58.69
N ALA A 379 -0.55 -0.92 57.52
CA ALA A 379 -1.68 -0.16 57.04
C ALA A 379 -2.76 -1.08 56.43
N SER A 380 -3.69 -1.55 57.26
CA SER A 380 -4.95 -2.12 56.83
C SER A 380 -5.84 -1.02 56.23
N ALA A 381 -5.46 -0.51 55.05
CA ALA A 381 -6.27 0.36 54.21
C ALA A 381 -6.65 -0.37 52.95
N ALA A 382 -7.89 -0.19 52.48
CA ALA A 382 -8.43 -0.69 51.23
C ALA A 382 -7.41 -0.53 50.10
N PRO A 383 -7.34 -1.42 49.08
CA PRO A 383 -6.30 -1.40 48.08
C PRO A 383 -6.37 -0.10 47.25
N THR A 384 -5.65 0.92 47.70
CA THR A 384 -5.30 2.06 46.84
C THR A 384 -4.43 1.49 45.75
N MET A 385 -5.01 1.36 44.56
CA MET A 385 -4.26 0.97 43.36
C MET A 385 -3.01 1.86 43.24
N GLY A 386 -1.83 1.22 43.33
CA GLY A 386 -0.54 1.90 43.35
C GLY A 386 -0.38 2.87 42.16
N LYS A 387 0.34 3.97 42.41
CA LYS A 387 0.61 5.01 41.40
C LYS A 387 1.22 4.37 40.15
N ARG A 388 0.55 4.54 39.00
CA ARG A 388 1.05 4.05 37.71
C ARG A 388 2.14 4.97 37.18
N ILE A 389 3.11 4.40 36.49
CA ILE A 389 4.23 5.15 35.90
C ILE A 389 4.35 4.78 34.43
N GLN A 390 4.38 5.78 33.57
CA GLN A 390 4.63 5.56 32.14
C GLN A 390 6.13 5.63 31.84
N ILE A 391 6.69 4.59 31.17
CA ILE A 391 8.09 4.57 30.74
C ILE A 391 8.20 4.71 29.23
N ARG A 392 9.01 5.68 28.80
CA ARG A 392 9.27 5.99 27.36
C ARG A 392 8.01 6.17 26.53
N ASN A 393 6.92 6.64 27.15
CA ASN A 393 5.62 6.78 26.49
C ASN A 393 5.19 5.50 25.73
N LYS A 394 5.51 4.34 26.27
CA LYS A 394 5.29 3.04 25.64
C LYS A 394 4.76 1.99 26.61
N TYR A 395 5.28 1.94 27.83
CA TYR A 395 4.91 0.95 28.83
C TYR A 395 4.31 1.64 30.06
N ILE A 396 3.28 1.04 30.62
CA ILE A 396 2.69 1.43 31.90
C ILE A 396 3.16 0.41 32.95
N LEU A 397 3.78 0.88 34.00
CA LEU A 397 4.17 0.09 35.15
C LEU A 397 3.21 0.31 36.29
N SER A 398 2.78 -0.75 36.93
CA SER A 398 1.93 -0.71 38.13
C SER A 398 2.43 -1.74 39.14
N PRO A 399 2.66 -1.33 40.41
CA PRO A 399 2.95 -2.29 41.47
C PRO A 399 1.71 -3.15 41.71
N VAL A 400 1.90 -4.44 41.87
CA VAL A 400 0.87 -5.42 42.23
C VAL A 400 1.36 -6.26 43.39
N LYS A 401 0.46 -6.93 44.13
CA LYS A 401 0.84 -7.75 45.29
C LYS A 401 1.88 -8.81 44.97
N SER A 402 1.90 -9.32 43.75
CA SER A 402 2.85 -10.36 43.29
C SER A 402 4.16 -9.81 42.74
N GLY A 403 4.32 -8.48 42.58
CA GLY A 403 5.50 -7.87 41.99
C GLY A 403 5.21 -6.65 41.13
N LEU A 404 5.79 -6.57 39.94
CA LEU A 404 5.66 -5.44 39.02
C LEU A 404 4.92 -5.86 37.75
N MET A 405 3.77 -5.24 37.52
CA MET A 405 3.00 -5.41 36.29
C MET A 405 3.46 -4.40 35.22
N ILE A 406 3.74 -4.90 34.02
CA ILE A 406 4.19 -4.15 32.85
C ILE A 406 3.16 -4.32 31.75
N ILE A 407 2.58 -3.22 31.27
CA ILE A 407 1.56 -3.21 30.22
C ILE A 407 2.10 -2.44 28.99
N ASP A 408 2.03 -3.03 27.81
CA ASP A 408 2.28 -2.31 26.54
C ASP A 408 1.04 -1.48 26.18
N GLN A 409 1.12 -0.15 26.28
CA GLN A 409 -0.01 0.76 26.09
C GLN A 409 -0.68 0.64 24.71
N ARG A 410 0.09 0.45 23.64
CA ARG A 410 -0.45 0.33 22.28
C ARG A 410 -1.19 -0.99 22.10
N ARG A 411 -0.60 -2.09 22.57
CA ARG A 411 -1.21 -3.43 22.49
C ARG A 411 -2.44 -3.54 23.36
N ALA A 412 -2.44 -2.90 24.54
CA ALA A 412 -3.61 -2.81 25.40
C ALA A 412 -4.78 -2.11 24.69
N HIS A 413 -4.52 -0.94 24.10
CA HIS A 413 -5.54 -0.20 23.38
C HIS A 413 -6.02 -0.94 22.11
N GLU A 414 -5.11 -1.63 21.40
CA GLU A 414 -5.48 -2.51 20.27
C GLU A 414 -6.48 -3.58 20.70
N ARG A 415 -6.28 -4.21 21.86
CA ARG A 415 -7.19 -5.24 22.40
C ARG A 415 -8.54 -4.66 22.79
N ILE A 416 -8.55 -3.54 23.48
CA ILE A 416 -9.77 -2.85 23.91
C ILE A 416 -10.64 -2.47 22.70
N ILE A 417 -10.05 -1.84 21.68
CA ILE A 417 -10.80 -1.46 20.47
C ILE A 417 -11.35 -2.70 19.77
N TYR A 418 -10.55 -3.75 19.64
CA TYR A 418 -10.98 -4.98 19.00
C TYR A 418 -12.19 -5.60 19.67
N GLU A 419 -12.16 -5.76 20.99
CA GLU A 419 -13.29 -6.35 21.72
C GLU A 419 -14.53 -5.47 21.72
N LYS A 420 -14.39 -4.14 21.84
CA LYS A 420 -15.52 -3.22 21.71
C LYS A 420 -16.16 -3.32 20.32
N MET A 421 -15.37 -3.44 19.29
CA MET A 421 -15.89 -3.61 17.93
C MET A 421 -16.63 -4.95 17.80
N MET A 422 -16.07 -6.05 18.28
CA MET A 422 -16.72 -7.36 18.24
C MET A 422 -18.05 -7.36 19.03
N GLN A 423 -18.09 -6.76 20.21
CA GLN A 423 -19.31 -6.61 21.01
C GLN A 423 -20.36 -5.71 20.33
N SER A 424 -19.93 -4.64 19.65
CA SER A 424 -20.83 -3.76 18.89
C SER A 424 -21.51 -4.49 17.74
N MET A 425 -20.81 -5.42 17.09
CA MET A 425 -21.40 -6.30 16.07
C MET A 425 -22.49 -7.21 16.62
N GLU A 426 -22.22 -7.85 17.75
CA GLU A 426 -23.18 -8.76 18.38
C GLU A 426 -24.47 -8.03 18.79
N ASN A 427 -24.34 -6.77 19.21
CA ASN A 427 -25.44 -5.96 19.70
C ASN A 427 -26.20 -5.15 18.63
N HIS A 428 -25.81 -5.21 17.36
CA HIS A 428 -26.43 -4.49 16.23
C HIS A 428 -26.62 -2.97 16.45
N GLN A 429 -25.75 -2.32 17.22
CA GLN A 429 -25.80 -0.88 17.48
C GLN A 429 -24.52 -0.18 16.99
N PRO A 430 -24.43 0.21 15.73
CA PRO A 430 -23.30 1.02 15.27
C PRO A 430 -23.44 2.45 15.81
N LEU A 431 -22.55 2.87 16.69
CA LEU A 431 -22.40 4.25 17.14
C LEU A 431 -21.51 5.02 16.16
N ALA A 432 -22.11 5.47 15.04
CA ALA A 432 -21.42 6.34 14.09
C ALA A 432 -21.41 7.78 14.61
N GLN A 433 -20.23 8.34 14.83
CA GLN A 433 -20.05 9.78 15.01
C GLN A 433 -19.92 10.43 13.65
N GLN A 434 -20.92 11.23 13.26
CA GLN A 434 -20.86 11.97 12.00
C GLN A 434 -19.84 13.10 12.08
N SER A 435 -19.06 13.23 11.01
CA SER A 435 -18.14 14.36 10.84
C SER A 435 -18.89 15.60 10.38
N LEU A 436 -18.63 16.74 11.01
CA LEU A 436 -19.18 18.03 10.58
C LEU A 436 -18.66 18.43 9.17
N PHE A 437 -17.50 17.94 8.79
CA PHE A 437 -16.89 18.17 7.49
C PHE A 437 -16.49 16.83 6.87
N PRO A 438 -17.29 16.31 5.91
CA PRO A 438 -16.93 15.10 5.19
C PRO A 438 -15.61 15.25 4.43
N GLU A 439 -14.74 14.25 4.55
CA GLU A 439 -13.44 14.24 3.90
C GLU A 439 -13.45 13.35 2.66
N THR A 440 -12.96 13.88 1.54
CA THR A 440 -12.83 13.10 0.30
C THR A 440 -11.44 12.49 0.19
N VAL A 441 -11.38 11.17 0.04
CA VAL A 441 -10.14 10.40 -0.11
C VAL A 441 -10.03 9.89 -1.53
N LYS A 442 -8.93 10.21 -2.19
CA LYS A 442 -8.60 9.66 -3.50
C LYS A 442 -7.68 8.46 -3.34
N LEU A 443 -8.12 7.30 -3.80
CA LEU A 443 -7.41 6.03 -3.70
C LEU A 443 -6.85 5.63 -5.08
N ASN A 444 -5.79 4.82 -5.09
CA ASN A 444 -5.40 4.16 -6.33
C ASN A 444 -6.42 3.07 -6.71
N THR A 445 -6.43 2.64 -7.97
CA THR A 445 -7.43 1.69 -8.49
C THR A 445 -7.52 0.40 -7.66
N GLY A 446 -6.39 -0.10 -7.17
CA GLY A 446 -6.35 -1.32 -6.35
C GLY A 446 -6.93 -1.12 -4.96
N ASP A 447 -6.63 0.00 -4.31
CA ASP A 447 -7.10 0.34 -2.98
C ASP A 447 -8.57 0.76 -2.97
N TYR A 448 -9.00 1.44 -4.03
CA TYR A 448 -10.40 1.76 -4.24
C TYR A 448 -11.27 0.49 -4.32
N GLN A 449 -10.82 -0.54 -5.05
CA GLN A 449 -11.53 -1.82 -5.09
C GLN A 449 -11.56 -2.52 -3.72
N VAL A 450 -10.46 -2.46 -2.96
CA VAL A 450 -10.45 -2.99 -1.57
C VAL A 450 -11.43 -2.23 -0.69
N CYS A 451 -11.49 -0.91 -0.82
CA CYS A 451 -12.41 -0.08 -0.05
C CYS A 451 -13.87 -0.40 -0.38
N LEU A 452 -14.20 -0.59 -1.66
CA LEU A 452 -15.54 -1.01 -2.09
C LEU A 452 -15.92 -2.39 -1.52
N ASP A 453 -14.96 -3.33 -1.45
CA ASP A 453 -15.14 -4.65 -0.83
C ASP A 453 -15.54 -4.58 0.64
N MET A 454 -14.98 -3.61 1.32
CA MET A 454 -15.15 -3.45 2.76
C MET A 454 -16.37 -2.57 3.10
N MET A 455 -17.01 -1.94 2.11
CA MET A 455 -17.96 -0.85 2.34
C MET A 455 -19.20 -1.31 3.10
N GLU A 456 -19.80 -2.43 2.74
CA GLU A 456 -20.95 -3.02 3.44
C GLU A 456 -20.59 -3.39 4.89
N ASP A 457 -19.42 -4.02 5.06
CA ASP A 457 -18.94 -4.39 6.38
C ASP A 457 -18.60 -3.15 7.22
N LEU A 458 -17.97 -2.12 6.62
CA LEU A 458 -17.64 -0.86 7.29
C LEU A 458 -18.89 -0.11 7.75
N GLU A 459 -19.96 -0.13 6.96
CA GLU A 459 -21.25 0.47 7.36
C GLU A 459 -21.83 -0.24 8.60
N HIS A 460 -21.77 -1.56 8.65
CA HIS A 460 -22.16 -2.35 9.84
C HIS A 460 -21.31 -2.03 11.08
N TRP A 461 -20.09 -1.51 10.88
CA TRP A 461 -19.18 -1.10 11.95
C TRP A 461 -19.32 0.36 12.36
N GLY A 462 -20.27 1.09 11.78
CA GLY A 462 -20.49 2.50 12.06
C GLY A 462 -19.57 3.46 11.31
N PHE A 463 -18.94 3.02 10.22
CA PHE A 463 -18.30 3.92 9.28
C PHE A 463 -19.33 4.35 8.22
N ASP A 464 -19.57 5.64 8.05
CA ASP A 464 -20.34 6.18 6.93
C ASP A 464 -19.37 6.62 5.84
N ILE A 465 -19.04 5.68 4.96
CA ILE A 465 -18.15 5.90 3.81
C ILE A 465 -18.97 5.66 2.55
N ARG A 466 -18.95 6.61 1.62
CA ARG A 466 -19.71 6.53 0.38
C ARG A 466 -18.81 6.62 -0.83
N ASP A 467 -19.19 5.90 -1.87
CA ASP A 467 -18.53 6.01 -3.17
C ASP A 467 -18.84 7.38 -3.80
N PHE A 468 -17.77 8.07 -4.23
CA PHE A 468 -17.88 9.33 -4.95
C PHE A 468 -17.54 9.19 -6.44
N GLY A 469 -17.16 7.97 -6.87
CA GLY A 469 -16.70 7.68 -8.22
C GLY A 469 -15.29 8.21 -8.51
N LYS A 470 -14.77 7.93 -9.68
CA LYS A 470 -13.42 8.36 -10.14
C LYS A 470 -12.30 7.98 -9.13
N GLN A 471 -12.39 6.79 -8.53
CA GLN A 471 -11.45 6.26 -7.53
C GLN A 471 -11.39 7.12 -6.24
N SER A 472 -12.51 7.74 -5.87
CA SER A 472 -12.62 8.54 -4.66
C SER A 472 -13.77 8.05 -3.78
N VAL A 473 -13.59 8.14 -2.47
CA VAL A 473 -14.63 7.87 -1.47
C VAL A 473 -14.76 9.07 -0.54
N VAL A 474 -15.94 9.27 0.02
CA VAL A 474 -16.21 10.34 1.00
C VAL A 474 -16.50 9.69 2.34
N ILE A 475 -15.83 10.16 3.38
CA ILE A 475 -16.04 9.73 4.77
C ILE A 475 -16.95 10.75 5.44
N HIS A 476 -18.18 10.34 5.74
CA HIS A 476 -19.19 11.14 6.45
C HIS A 476 -19.15 10.91 7.96
N GLY A 477 -18.73 9.73 8.40
CA GLY A 477 -18.71 9.37 9.82
C GLY A 477 -17.77 8.21 10.12
N MET A 478 -17.35 8.13 11.37
CA MET A 478 -16.54 7.03 11.90
C MET A 478 -17.04 6.64 13.30
N PRO A 479 -16.79 5.40 13.74
CA PRO A 479 -17.07 5.01 15.13
C PRO A 479 -16.35 5.92 16.13
N SER A 480 -17.01 6.26 17.24
CA SER A 480 -16.45 7.13 18.29
C SER A 480 -15.14 6.59 18.86
N GLU A 481 -15.01 5.28 18.97
CA GLU A 481 -13.83 4.56 19.47
C GLU A 481 -12.60 4.74 18.59
N VAL A 482 -12.80 4.96 17.30
CA VAL A 482 -11.73 5.14 16.32
C VAL A 482 -11.12 6.54 16.38
N ASN A 483 -11.92 7.54 16.77
CA ASN A 483 -11.54 8.95 16.80
C ASN A 483 -10.63 9.32 17.98
N VAL A 484 -10.52 8.45 19.00
CA VAL A 484 -9.76 8.69 20.24
C VAL A 484 -8.23 8.82 19.99
N SER A 485 -7.73 8.26 18.90
CA SER A 485 -6.28 8.25 18.62
C SER A 485 -5.72 9.57 18.08
N GLY A 486 -6.57 10.57 17.76
CA GLY A 486 -6.16 11.86 17.19
C GLY A 486 -5.61 11.77 15.76
N LYS A 487 -5.89 10.67 15.04
CA LYS A 487 -5.57 10.49 13.63
C LYS A 487 -6.74 10.98 12.79
N GLY A 488 -6.46 11.60 11.63
CA GLY A 488 -7.51 12.01 10.70
C GLY A 488 -8.26 10.82 10.09
N ALA A 489 -9.46 11.07 9.59
CA ALA A 489 -10.30 10.05 8.96
C ALA A 489 -9.62 9.39 7.75
N VAL A 490 -8.96 10.19 6.92
CA VAL A 490 -8.20 9.74 5.75
C VAL A 490 -7.07 8.79 6.15
N GLU A 491 -6.26 9.20 7.14
CA GLU A 491 -5.12 8.41 7.61
C GLU A 491 -5.59 7.07 8.19
N THR A 492 -6.71 7.06 8.90
CA THR A 492 -7.29 5.85 9.48
C THR A 492 -7.75 4.90 8.38
N LEU A 493 -8.48 5.39 7.37
CA LEU A 493 -8.93 4.57 6.25
C LEU A 493 -7.75 3.96 5.46
N GLU A 494 -6.72 4.75 5.15
CA GLU A 494 -5.53 4.26 4.46
C GLU A 494 -4.83 3.16 5.25
N MET A 495 -4.68 3.35 6.56
CA MET A 495 -4.09 2.33 7.44
C MET A 495 -4.95 1.06 7.52
N MET A 496 -6.28 1.19 7.54
CA MET A 496 -7.21 0.05 7.52
C MET A 496 -7.06 -0.76 6.23
N ILE A 497 -7.05 -0.09 5.07
CA ILE A 497 -6.85 -0.75 3.78
C ILE A 497 -5.52 -1.51 3.77
N GLU A 498 -4.44 -0.92 4.28
CA GLU A 498 -3.12 -1.56 4.32
C GLU A 498 -3.10 -2.78 5.27
N GLN A 499 -3.66 -2.65 6.47
CA GLN A 499 -3.75 -3.78 7.40
C GLN A 499 -4.63 -4.89 6.83
N PHE A 500 -5.76 -4.56 6.20
CA PHE A 500 -6.61 -5.54 5.54
C PHE A 500 -5.87 -6.30 4.43
N LYS A 501 -5.03 -5.62 3.65
CA LYS A 501 -4.15 -6.25 2.66
C LYS A 501 -3.14 -7.20 3.31
N SER A 502 -2.57 -6.83 4.46
CA SER A 502 -1.56 -7.63 5.16
C SER A 502 -2.13 -8.92 5.77
N LEU A 503 -3.39 -8.91 6.19
CA LEU A 503 -4.09 -10.06 6.77
C LEU A 503 -4.53 -11.12 5.75
N LYS A 504 -4.23 -10.94 4.46
CA LYS A 504 -4.63 -11.86 3.37
C LYS A 504 -4.03 -13.27 3.44
N GLY A 505 -3.02 -13.50 4.25
CA GLY A 505 -2.41 -14.83 4.45
C GLY A 505 -3.21 -15.75 5.37
N GLU A 506 -4.13 -15.22 6.18
CA GLU A 506 -4.91 -16.00 7.15
C GLU A 506 -6.18 -16.56 6.50
N LEU A 507 -6.10 -17.82 6.09
CA LEU A 507 -7.07 -18.51 5.21
C LEU A 507 -8.45 -18.75 5.82
N ASN A 508 -8.61 -18.67 7.16
CA ASN A 508 -9.82 -19.11 7.87
C ASN A 508 -10.54 -18.01 8.65
N MET A 509 -10.17 -16.74 8.49
CA MET A 509 -10.84 -15.64 9.19
C MET A 509 -12.00 -15.06 8.38
N GLU A 510 -13.11 -14.77 9.05
CA GLU A 510 -14.21 -14.00 8.47
C GLU A 510 -13.76 -12.57 8.10
N ILE A 511 -14.42 -11.96 7.11
CA ILE A 511 -14.07 -10.61 6.64
C ILE A 511 -14.23 -9.61 7.78
N SER A 512 -15.31 -9.72 8.55
CA SER A 512 -15.61 -8.92 9.74
C SER A 512 -14.48 -8.95 10.77
N GLU A 513 -13.94 -10.12 11.10
CA GLU A 513 -12.82 -10.24 12.04
C GLU A 513 -11.54 -9.56 11.50
N LYS A 514 -11.31 -9.64 10.18
CA LYS A 514 -10.18 -8.95 9.55
C LYS A 514 -10.30 -7.44 9.63
N ILE A 515 -11.51 -6.92 9.44
CA ILE A 515 -11.80 -5.49 9.58
C ILE A 515 -11.60 -5.05 11.03
N ALA A 516 -12.15 -5.79 12.01
CA ALA A 516 -11.97 -5.49 13.42
C ALA A 516 -10.49 -5.44 13.82
N ARG A 517 -9.70 -6.42 13.44
CA ARG A 517 -8.25 -6.45 13.71
C ARG A 517 -7.51 -5.30 13.02
N SER A 518 -7.87 -5.02 11.77
CA SER A 518 -7.28 -3.94 10.98
C SER A 518 -7.55 -2.58 11.62
N THR A 519 -8.81 -2.32 11.96
CA THR A 519 -9.26 -1.08 12.60
C THR A 519 -8.63 -0.92 13.99
N ALA A 520 -8.69 -1.95 14.83
CA ALA A 520 -8.11 -1.91 16.16
C ALA A 520 -6.61 -1.58 16.12
N ARG A 521 -5.86 -2.18 15.21
CA ARG A 521 -4.42 -1.95 15.06
C ARG A 521 -4.10 -0.56 14.50
N SER A 522 -4.90 -0.04 13.55
CA SER A 522 -4.72 1.29 12.96
C SER A 522 -5.09 2.40 13.94
N SER A 523 -6.15 2.20 14.74
CA SER A 523 -6.69 3.16 15.70
C SER A 523 -6.02 3.11 17.07
N ALA A 524 -5.17 2.11 17.35
CA ALA A 524 -4.46 2.01 18.61
C ALA A 524 -3.55 3.20 18.87
N ILE A 525 -3.42 3.61 20.13
CA ILE A 525 -2.51 4.68 20.60
C ILE A 525 -1.12 4.45 20.03
N SER A 526 -0.54 5.49 19.43
CA SER A 526 0.83 5.42 18.89
C SER A 526 1.86 5.40 20.02
N TYR A 527 2.96 4.67 19.81
CA TYR A 527 4.11 4.79 20.70
C TYR A 527 4.61 6.23 20.69
N GLY A 528 5.03 6.73 21.86
CA GLY A 528 5.46 8.13 22.03
C GLY A 528 4.38 9.06 22.57
N LYS A 529 3.09 8.66 22.57
CA LYS A 529 2.03 9.45 23.21
C LYS A 529 2.15 9.37 24.73
N GLN A 530 2.25 10.54 25.36
CA GLN A 530 2.20 10.67 26.82
C GLN A 530 0.74 10.51 27.29
N LEU A 531 0.53 9.74 28.34
CA LEU A 531 -0.76 9.53 28.98
C LEU A 531 -0.76 10.19 30.35
N SER A 532 -1.87 10.81 30.72
CA SER A 532 -2.11 11.27 32.08
C SER A 532 -2.39 10.08 33.02
N ASP A 533 -2.31 10.32 34.32
CA ASP A 533 -2.61 9.28 35.34
C ASP A 533 -4.03 8.73 35.16
N GLN A 534 -4.98 9.58 34.81
CA GLN A 534 -6.37 9.17 34.56
C GLN A 534 -6.48 8.31 33.29
N GLU A 535 -5.86 8.70 32.19
CA GLU A 535 -5.86 7.92 30.94
C GLU A 535 -5.17 6.56 31.11
N MET A 536 -4.09 6.50 31.91
CA MET A 536 -3.42 5.21 32.24
C MET A 536 -4.33 4.32 33.06
N GLN A 537 -5.10 4.91 33.98
CA GLN A 537 -6.08 4.16 34.78
C GLN A 537 -7.20 3.61 33.91
N GLU A 538 -7.84 4.46 33.11
CA GLU A 538 -8.93 4.08 32.20
C GLU A 538 -8.50 2.98 31.22
N LEU A 539 -7.30 3.12 30.64
CA LEU A 539 -6.74 2.11 29.74
C LEU A 539 -6.54 0.75 30.44
N THR A 540 -6.04 0.78 31.67
CA THR A 540 -5.83 -0.43 32.45
C THR A 540 -7.16 -1.09 32.85
N ASP A 541 -8.13 -0.30 33.32
CA ASP A 541 -9.44 -0.79 33.75
C ASP A 541 -10.21 -1.39 32.57
N GLN A 542 -10.20 -0.72 31.40
CA GLN A 542 -10.81 -1.22 30.16
C GLN A 542 -10.11 -2.50 29.66
N LEU A 543 -8.77 -2.57 29.76
CA LEU A 543 -8.03 -3.78 29.38
C LEU A 543 -8.45 -5.00 30.22
N PHE A 544 -8.55 -4.82 31.53
CA PHE A 544 -8.95 -5.93 32.43
C PHE A 544 -10.46 -6.24 32.38
N ALA A 545 -11.26 -5.39 31.76
CA ALA A 545 -12.66 -5.68 31.40
C ALA A 545 -12.78 -6.52 30.12
N CYS A 546 -11.71 -6.66 29.33
CA CYS A 546 -11.68 -7.50 28.13
C CYS A 546 -11.69 -8.99 28.50
N GLU A 547 -12.25 -9.84 27.64
CA GLU A 547 -12.25 -11.30 27.81
C GLU A 547 -10.81 -11.88 27.83
N ASN A 548 -9.90 -11.29 27.04
CA ASN A 548 -8.54 -11.76 26.96
C ASN A 548 -7.51 -10.63 27.10
N PRO A 549 -7.25 -10.14 28.32
CA PRO A 549 -6.39 -8.97 28.56
C PRO A 549 -4.88 -9.24 28.29
N ASN A 550 -4.47 -10.50 28.23
CA ASN A 550 -3.05 -10.86 28.17
C ASN A 550 -2.45 -10.82 26.77
N TYR A 551 -3.27 -11.00 25.72
CA TYR A 551 -2.78 -11.13 24.34
C TYR A 551 -3.59 -10.25 23.39
N THR A 552 -2.89 -9.65 22.41
CA THR A 552 -3.55 -8.96 21.28
C THR A 552 -4.32 -9.97 20.41
N PRO A 553 -5.24 -9.51 19.55
CA PRO A 553 -5.90 -10.39 18.59
C PRO A 553 -4.93 -11.17 17.67
N SER A 554 -3.70 -10.67 17.53
CA SER A 554 -2.62 -11.32 16.76
C SER A 554 -1.68 -12.17 17.61
N GLY A 555 -2.03 -12.48 18.89
CA GLY A 555 -1.27 -13.36 19.79
C GLY A 555 -0.03 -12.74 20.43
N LYS A 556 0.15 -11.41 20.40
CA LYS A 556 1.27 -10.73 21.04
C LYS A 556 0.96 -10.43 22.50
N LEU A 557 1.94 -10.65 23.40
CA LEU A 557 1.80 -10.39 24.82
C LEU A 557 1.54 -8.90 25.10
N ILE A 558 0.54 -8.60 25.91
CA ILE A 558 0.16 -7.24 26.36
C ILE A 558 0.67 -6.98 27.77
N VAL A 559 0.38 -7.90 28.70
CA VAL A 559 0.67 -7.78 30.14
C VAL A 559 1.73 -8.79 30.52
N ARG A 560 2.77 -8.34 31.22
CA ARG A 560 3.75 -9.20 31.89
C ARG A 560 3.81 -8.81 33.36
N ILE A 561 3.74 -9.79 34.23
CA ILE A 561 4.01 -9.61 35.65
C ILE A 561 5.40 -10.18 35.92
N MET A 562 6.29 -9.36 36.46
CA MET A 562 7.56 -9.78 37.04
C MET A 562 7.34 -9.96 38.52
N ASP A 563 7.50 -11.17 39.02
CA ASP A 563 7.39 -11.44 40.43
C ASP A 563 8.59 -10.90 41.20
N VAL A 564 8.49 -10.85 42.53
CA VAL A 564 9.56 -10.32 43.40
C VAL A 564 10.81 -11.15 43.26
N ASP A 565 10.66 -12.47 43.14
CA ASP A 565 11.81 -13.40 43.02
C ASP A 565 12.54 -13.18 41.67
N GLU A 566 11.82 -12.92 40.60
CA GLU A 566 12.38 -12.58 39.29
C GLU A 566 13.15 -11.24 39.35
N LEU A 567 12.61 -10.26 40.08
CA LEU A 567 13.28 -8.97 40.32
C LEU A 567 14.54 -9.16 41.16
N ASP A 568 14.45 -9.90 42.25
CA ASP A 568 15.61 -10.18 43.15
C ASP A 568 16.72 -10.93 42.40
N ASN A 569 16.37 -11.86 41.53
CA ASN A 569 17.34 -12.59 40.72
C ASN A 569 18.11 -11.70 39.72
N GLN A 570 17.54 -10.58 39.29
CA GLN A 570 18.24 -9.61 38.42
C GLN A 570 19.34 -8.85 39.17
N PHE A 571 19.27 -8.78 40.52
CA PHE A 571 20.25 -8.07 41.37
C PHE A 571 21.19 -9.03 42.13
N LYS A 572 20.99 -10.35 42.01
CA LYS A 572 21.95 -11.33 42.55
C LYS A 572 23.19 -11.33 41.65
N VAL A 573 24.33 -10.93 42.23
CA VAL A 573 25.68 -10.99 41.63
C VAL A 573 26.17 -12.44 41.65
#